data_02bb354241d46fa4c8943db01fa7ed60
#
_entry.id   02bb354241d46fa4c8943db01fa7ed60
#
_cell.length_a   1.000
_cell.length_b   1.000
_cell.length_c   1.000
_cell.angle_alpha   90.00
_cell.angle_beta   90.00
_cell.angle_gamma   90.00
#
_symmetry.space_group_name_H-M   'P 1'
#
loop_
_entity.id
_entity.type
_entity.pdbx_description
1 polymer ?
#
loop_
_entity_poly.entity_id
_entity_poly.type
_entity_poly.pdbx_seq_one_letter_code
_entity_poly.pdbx_strand_id
1 'polypeptide(L)'
;MNFLKKLFGVQDAPTDPKQEEEKNFEMFKYDGVRALQQHQFEYAAKCFDHALELNADDLECRDYLSRACIATGDLQKAYGQLEVISQAEPDNVAVWLRMAEVAYMMENYAMMAEACQKALPLDEENANTYFMYAKACKGLDDAAKAVDLLTKAIDLHDDFDSARLLRGNVLLESGEPDKAALDANYLNEHIDGNEDVLLLTARVEKALGNLQEAEVSYGKVIDANPFSIEAYRERGEVRKELGDSQGADADEAYAREMESNAPVPTEGIEESIKQKMQQMDPYKVFYNEYPTAPPVTPNRH
;
A
#
# COMPACT_ATOMS: atom_id res chain seq x y z
N MET A 1 41.17 -5.36 27.72
CA MET A 1 40.87 -4.82 29.05
C MET A 1 40.76 -5.87 30.15
N ASN A 2 40.87 -7.19 29.85
CA ASN A 2 40.73 -8.28 30.84
C ASN A 2 41.97 -8.63 31.66
N PHE A 3 43.16 -8.14 31.34
CA PHE A 3 44.41 -8.52 32.04
C PHE A 3 44.57 -7.83 33.40
N LEU A 4 44.18 -6.57 33.50
CA LEU A 4 44.26 -5.80 34.79
C LEU A 4 43.23 -6.27 35.82
N LYS A 5 42.02 -6.68 35.41
CA LYS A 5 41.02 -7.22 36.34
C LYS A 5 41.46 -8.50 37.01
N LYS A 6 42.20 -9.37 36.31
CA LYS A 6 42.76 -10.61 36.85
C LYS A 6 43.89 -10.37 37.91
N LEU A 7 44.56 -9.22 37.81
CA LEU A 7 45.69 -8.89 38.72
C LEU A 7 45.21 -8.34 40.07
N PHE A 8 43.99 -7.78 40.14
CA PHE A 8 43.47 -7.16 41.36
C PHE A 8 42.39 -8.00 42.08
N GLY A 9 42.13 -9.23 41.63
CA GLY A 9 41.22 -10.16 42.32
C GLY A 9 39.78 -9.67 42.42
N VAL A 10 39.36 -8.75 41.51
CA VAL A 10 37.98 -8.29 41.46
C VAL A 10 37.16 -9.40 40.79
N GLN A 11 36.54 -10.24 41.59
CA GLN A 11 35.44 -11.07 41.16
C GLN A 11 34.29 -10.13 40.82
N ASP A 12 33.86 -10.14 39.55
CA ASP A 12 32.59 -9.50 39.20
C ASP A 12 31.52 -10.13 40.09
N ALA A 13 30.80 -9.33 40.85
CA ALA A 13 29.66 -9.82 41.63
C ALA A 13 28.72 -10.56 40.67
N PRO A 14 28.10 -11.67 41.07
CA PRO A 14 27.15 -12.35 40.21
C PRO A 14 26.07 -11.33 39.82
N THR A 15 26.04 -11.00 38.54
CA THR A 15 24.97 -10.13 37.97
C THR A 15 23.66 -10.85 38.20
N ASP A 16 22.67 -10.14 38.73
CA ASP A 16 21.31 -10.65 38.86
C ASP A 16 20.85 -11.09 37.45
N PRO A 17 20.46 -12.37 37.25
CA PRO A 17 20.00 -12.83 35.92
C PRO A 17 18.94 -11.93 35.29
N LYS A 18 18.05 -11.34 36.08
CA LYS A 18 17.03 -10.39 35.60
C LYS A 18 17.63 -9.10 35.05
N GLN A 19 18.68 -8.56 35.71
CA GLN A 19 19.36 -7.38 35.20
C GLN A 19 20.12 -7.66 33.89
N GLU A 20 20.61 -8.88 33.73
CA GLU A 20 21.27 -9.30 32.50
C GLU A 20 20.28 -9.49 31.37
N GLU A 21 19.10 -10.06 31.62
CA GLU A 21 17.99 -10.18 30.65
C GLU A 21 17.49 -8.79 30.22
N GLU A 22 17.24 -7.89 31.17
CA GLU A 22 16.79 -6.51 30.88
C GLU A 22 17.83 -5.75 30.03
N LYS A 23 19.11 -5.88 30.38
CA LYS A 23 20.19 -5.27 29.60
C LYS A 23 20.29 -5.85 28.18
N ASN A 24 20.09 -7.15 28.02
CA ASN A 24 20.11 -7.80 26.71
C ASN A 24 18.90 -7.40 25.88
N PHE A 25 17.71 -7.29 26.50
CA PHE A 25 16.52 -6.76 25.87
C PHE A 25 16.75 -5.36 25.29
N GLU A 26 17.22 -4.42 26.11
CA GLU A 26 17.51 -3.05 25.68
C GLU A 26 18.58 -3.00 24.56
N MET A 27 19.59 -3.86 24.63
CA MET A 27 20.63 -3.94 23.61
C MET A 27 20.03 -4.40 22.26
N PHE A 28 19.23 -5.48 22.25
CA PHE A 28 18.60 -5.95 21.01
C PHE A 28 17.60 -4.94 20.46
N LYS A 29 16.77 -4.32 21.31
CA LYS A 29 15.84 -3.27 20.91
C LYS A 29 16.56 -2.10 20.25
N TYR A 30 17.64 -1.59 20.88
CA TYR A 30 18.45 -0.51 20.34
C TYR A 30 19.11 -0.85 19.01
N ASP A 31 19.73 -2.06 18.93
CA ASP A 31 20.37 -2.51 17.69
C ASP A 31 19.33 -2.69 16.57
N GLY A 32 18.13 -3.18 16.88
CA GLY A 32 17.03 -3.29 15.93
C GLY A 32 16.58 -1.94 15.41
N VAL A 33 16.37 -0.95 16.28
CA VAL A 33 15.99 0.42 15.88
C VAL A 33 17.08 1.05 15.00
N ARG A 34 18.35 0.89 15.38
CA ARG A 34 19.47 1.39 14.57
C ARG A 34 19.52 0.72 13.19
N ALA A 35 19.26 -0.59 13.14
CA ALA A 35 19.23 -1.35 11.89
C ALA A 35 18.07 -0.88 10.99
N LEU A 36 16.87 -0.60 11.54
CA LEU A 36 15.75 0.00 10.79
C LEU A 36 16.15 1.34 10.16
N GLN A 37 16.80 2.22 10.93
CA GLN A 37 17.28 3.52 10.42
C GLN A 37 18.32 3.38 9.30
N GLN A 38 19.03 2.26 9.26
CA GLN A 38 20.01 1.93 8.23
C GLN A 38 19.43 1.08 7.09
N HIS A 39 18.12 0.87 7.04
CA HIS A 39 17.42 0.02 6.07
C HIS A 39 17.90 -1.45 6.05
N GLN A 40 18.44 -1.94 7.18
CA GLN A 40 18.88 -3.32 7.38
C GLN A 40 17.73 -4.15 7.96
N PHE A 41 16.64 -4.30 7.19
CA PHE A 41 15.35 -4.78 7.70
C PHE A 41 15.40 -6.23 8.19
N GLU A 42 16.12 -7.14 7.51
CA GLU A 42 16.27 -8.54 7.94
C GLU A 42 17.05 -8.64 9.26
N TYR A 43 18.06 -7.79 9.45
CA TYR A 43 18.80 -7.74 10.69
C TYR A 43 17.97 -7.11 11.81
N ALA A 44 17.23 -6.04 11.52
CA ALA A 44 16.32 -5.42 12.45
C ALA A 44 15.26 -6.40 12.96
N ALA A 45 14.63 -7.16 12.06
CA ALA A 45 13.63 -8.17 12.43
C ALA A 45 14.21 -9.22 13.41
N LYS A 46 15.43 -9.71 13.15
CA LYS A 46 16.11 -10.65 14.05
C LYS A 46 16.41 -10.05 15.43
N CYS A 47 16.83 -8.79 15.48
CA CYS A 47 17.06 -8.10 16.75
C CYS A 47 15.77 -7.99 17.56
N PHE A 48 14.65 -7.59 16.92
CA PHE A 48 13.37 -7.50 17.60
C PHE A 48 12.81 -8.87 18.00
N ASP A 49 13.01 -9.92 17.19
CA ASP A 49 12.66 -11.28 17.59
C ASP A 49 13.37 -11.66 18.90
N HIS A 50 14.69 -11.46 18.99
CA HIS A 50 15.44 -11.73 20.23
C HIS A 50 15.03 -10.83 21.39
N ALA A 51 14.69 -9.56 21.13
CA ALA A 51 14.14 -8.70 22.17
C ALA A 51 12.81 -9.25 22.70
N LEU A 52 11.92 -9.70 21.83
CA LEU A 52 10.62 -10.25 22.20
C LEU A 52 10.70 -11.65 22.87
N GLU A 53 11.78 -12.42 22.64
CA GLU A 53 12.07 -13.63 23.41
C GLU A 53 12.35 -13.32 24.90
N LEU A 54 12.91 -12.13 25.19
CA LEU A 54 13.22 -11.67 26.55
C LEU A 54 12.06 -10.92 27.20
N ASN A 55 11.32 -10.13 26.42
CA ASN A 55 10.14 -9.40 26.85
C ASN A 55 9.05 -9.46 25.80
N ALA A 56 8.20 -10.48 25.89
CA ALA A 56 7.12 -10.71 24.94
C ALA A 56 6.02 -9.65 24.95
N ASP A 57 5.91 -8.86 26.01
CA ASP A 57 4.83 -7.89 26.21
C ASP A 57 5.19 -6.48 25.68
N ASP A 58 6.40 -6.26 25.15
CA ASP A 58 6.82 -4.96 24.64
C ASP A 58 6.16 -4.66 23.29
N LEU A 59 5.10 -3.84 23.33
CA LEU A 59 4.34 -3.46 22.15
C LEU A 59 5.15 -2.61 21.16
N GLU A 60 6.13 -1.83 21.66
CA GLU A 60 6.99 -1.03 20.80
C GLU A 60 7.93 -1.90 19.96
N CYS A 61 8.51 -2.95 20.54
CA CYS A 61 9.27 -3.95 19.79
C CYS A 61 8.40 -4.66 18.73
N ARG A 62 7.14 -4.97 19.07
CA ARG A 62 6.20 -5.55 18.10
C ARG A 62 5.90 -4.60 16.95
N ASP A 63 5.72 -3.30 17.23
CA ASP A 63 5.52 -2.30 16.19
C ASP A 63 6.73 -2.22 15.26
N TYR A 64 7.95 -2.12 15.81
CA TYR A 64 9.17 -2.13 15.01
C TYR A 64 9.36 -3.42 14.22
N LEU A 65 9.05 -4.58 14.82
CA LEU A 65 9.12 -5.87 14.13
C LEU A 65 8.13 -5.91 12.96
N SER A 66 6.89 -5.43 13.16
CA SER A 66 5.90 -5.36 12.09
C SER A 66 6.39 -4.55 10.89
N ARG A 67 7.02 -3.40 11.15
CA ARG A 67 7.62 -2.55 10.10
C ARG A 67 8.77 -3.24 9.39
N ALA A 68 9.66 -3.90 10.12
CA ALA A 68 10.75 -4.66 9.51
C ALA A 68 10.21 -5.80 8.63
N CYS A 69 9.19 -6.51 9.09
CA CYS A 69 8.53 -7.58 8.36
C CYS A 69 7.80 -7.07 7.10
N ILE A 70 7.13 -5.93 7.16
CA ILE A 70 6.53 -5.29 5.97
C ILE A 70 7.63 -5.02 4.93
N ALA A 71 8.74 -4.42 5.34
CA ALA A 71 9.84 -4.08 4.46
C ALA A 71 10.57 -5.30 3.84
N THR A 72 10.55 -6.45 4.51
CA THR A 72 11.11 -7.71 3.99
C THR A 72 10.10 -8.57 3.23
N GLY A 73 8.81 -8.17 3.21
CA GLY A 73 7.74 -8.93 2.56
C GLY A 73 7.17 -10.07 3.41
N ASP A 74 7.58 -10.22 4.67
CA ASP A 74 6.99 -11.19 5.61
C ASP A 74 5.67 -10.64 6.18
N LEU A 75 4.69 -10.49 5.29
CA LEU A 75 3.42 -9.83 5.59
C LEU A 75 2.58 -10.59 6.62
N GLN A 76 2.65 -11.92 6.61
CA GLN A 76 1.93 -12.74 7.58
C GLN A 76 2.43 -12.50 9.00
N LYS A 77 3.76 -12.44 9.19
CA LYS A 77 4.37 -12.14 10.48
C LYS A 77 4.08 -10.70 10.91
N ALA A 78 4.15 -9.75 9.97
CA ALA A 78 3.79 -8.36 10.22
C ALA A 78 2.37 -8.23 10.76
N TYR A 79 1.41 -8.87 10.08
CA TYR A 79 0.01 -8.85 10.51
C TYR A 79 -0.18 -9.46 11.91
N GLY A 80 0.48 -10.58 12.20
CA GLY A 80 0.42 -11.20 13.54
C GLY A 80 0.96 -10.31 14.66
N GLN A 81 2.01 -9.51 14.40
CA GLN A 81 2.49 -8.53 15.39
C GLN A 81 1.47 -7.42 15.63
N LEU A 82 0.88 -6.90 14.55
CA LEU A 82 -0.16 -5.85 14.63
C LEU A 82 -1.43 -6.38 15.33
N GLU A 83 -1.79 -7.64 15.13
CA GLU A 83 -2.93 -8.27 15.81
C GLU A 83 -2.73 -8.29 17.34
N VAL A 84 -1.54 -8.61 17.82
CA VAL A 84 -1.23 -8.54 19.26
C VAL A 84 -1.35 -7.10 19.76
N ILE A 85 -0.85 -6.12 19.02
CA ILE A 85 -0.96 -4.70 19.40
C ILE A 85 -2.43 -4.27 19.44
N SER A 86 -3.24 -4.64 18.43
CA SER A 86 -4.65 -4.27 18.36
C SER A 86 -5.51 -4.86 19.49
N GLN A 87 -5.11 -6.02 20.02
CA GLN A 87 -5.75 -6.62 21.21
C GLN A 87 -5.42 -5.85 22.50
N ALA A 88 -4.18 -5.35 22.62
CA ALA A 88 -3.74 -4.55 23.76
C ALA A 88 -4.23 -3.09 23.69
N GLU A 89 -4.35 -2.54 22.49
CA GLU A 89 -4.72 -1.16 22.21
C GLU A 89 -5.89 -1.12 21.20
N PRO A 90 -7.09 -1.58 21.57
CA PRO A 90 -8.22 -1.69 20.63
C PRO A 90 -8.70 -0.36 20.07
N ASP A 91 -8.44 0.76 20.75
CA ASP A 91 -8.83 2.11 20.35
C ASP A 91 -7.75 2.80 19.49
N ASN A 92 -6.66 2.11 19.15
CA ASN A 92 -5.59 2.67 18.33
C ASN A 92 -5.91 2.54 16.83
N VAL A 93 -6.52 3.60 16.27
CA VAL A 93 -6.89 3.67 14.84
C VAL A 93 -5.71 3.37 13.92
N ALA A 94 -4.52 3.87 14.23
CA ALA A 94 -3.34 3.69 13.39
C ALA A 94 -2.93 2.22 13.24
N VAL A 95 -3.13 1.41 14.28
CA VAL A 95 -2.88 -0.04 14.22
C VAL A 95 -3.85 -0.72 13.28
N TRP A 96 -5.14 -0.43 13.38
CA TRP A 96 -6.16 -0.99 12.49
C TRP A 96 -5.95 -0.61 11.03
N LEU A 97 -5.57 0.66 10.76
CA LEU A 97 -5.27 1.11 9.41
C LEU A 97 -4.05 0.38 8.84
N ARG A 98 -2.99 0.21 9.63
CA ARG A 98 -1.81 -0.55 9.19
C ARG A 98 -2.13 -2.04 8.95
N MET A 99 -3.00 -2.64 9.79
CA MET A 99 -3.51 -4.00 9.54
C MET A 99 -4.24 -4.07 8.20
N ALA A 100 -5.09 -3.09 7.88
CA ALA A 100 -5.78 -3.02 6.61
C ALA A 100 -4.81 -2.89 5.42
N GLU A 101 -3.74 -2.09 5.54
CA GLU A 101 -2.70 -1.96 4.53
C GLU A 101 -1.94 -3.28 4.32
N VAL A 102 -1.52 -3.95 5.39
CA VAL A 102 -0.85 -5.25 5.29
C VAL A 102 -1.78 -6.30 4.67
N ALA A 103 -3.05 -6.32 5.07
CA ALA A 103 -4.05 -7.22 4.48
C ALA A 103 -4.26 -6.95 2.98
N TYR A 104 -4.24 -5.67 2.55
CA TYR A 104 -4.27 -5.30 1.14
C TYR A 104 -3.04 -5.82 0.38
N MET A 105 -1.83 -5.66 0.96
CA MET A 105 -0.58 -6.20 0.37
C MET A 105 -0.60 -7.74 0.26
N MET A 106 -1.33 -8.42 1.14
CA MET A 106 -1.56 -9.87 1.12
C MET A 106 -2.70 -10.27 0.16
N GLU A 107 -3.35 -9.31 -0.51
CA GLU A 107 -4.56 -9.52 -1.31
C GLU A 107 -5.71 -10.18 -0.51
N ASN A 108 -5.66 -10.04 0.82
CA ASN A 108 -6.68 -10.56 1.71
C ASN A 108 -7.73 -9.49 2.03
N TYR A 109 -8.65 -9.32 1.10
CA TYR A 109 -9.70 -8.29 1.19
C TYR A 109 -10.67 -8.50 2.36
N ALA A 110 -10.83 -9.74 2.82
CA ALA A 110 -11.66 -10.02 4.00
C ALA A 110 -11.03 -9.46 5.29
N MET A 111 -9.74 -9.75 5.50
CA MET A 111 -9.00 -9.19 6.64
C MET A 111 -8.90 -7.66 6.55
N MET A 112 -8.71 -7.12 5.33
CA MET A 112 -8.70 -5.68 5.09
C MET A 112 -10.03 -5.03 5.50
N ALA A 113 -11.16 -5.62 5.09
CA ALA A 113 -12.49 -5.14 5.44
C ALA A 113 -12.74 -5.17 6.95
N GLU A 114 -12.33 -6.25 7.62
CA GLU A 114 -12.46 -6.38 9.08
C GLU A 114 -11.68 -5.28 9.82
N ALA A 115 -10.43 -5.04 9.44
CA ALA A 115 -9.61 -4.01 10.05
C ALA A 115 -10.22 -2.61 9.85
N CYS A 116 -10.70 -2.29 8.64
CA CYS A 116 -11.41 -1.02 8.37
C CYS A 116 -12.70 -0.88 9.20
N GLN A 117 -13.47 -1.97 9.39
CA GLN A 117 -14.67 -1.97 10.24
C GLN A 117 -14.35 -1.67 11.70
N LYS A 118 -13.17 -2.05 12.17
CA LYS A 118 -12.70 -1.71 13.53
C LYS A 118 -12.20 -0.27 13.62
N ALA A 119 -11.58 0.26 12.58
CA ALA A 119 -11.08 1.63 12.54
C ALA A 119 -12.19 2.67 12.46
N LEU A 120 -13.25 2.43 11.65
CA LEU A 120 -14.31 3.40 11.38
C LEU A 120 -14.99 4.00 12.60
N PRO A 121 -15.45 3.23 13.61
CA PRO A 121 -16.10 3.81 14.78
C PRO A 121 -15.15 4.61 15.69
N LEU A 122 -13.84 4.48 15.50
CA LEU A 122 -12.83 5.20 16.27
C LEU A 122 -12.50 6.56 15.63
N ASP A 123 -12.66 6.68 14.30
CA ASP A 123 -12.45 7.91 13.54
C ASP A 123 -13.40 7.94 12.32
N GLU A 124 -14.61 8.42 12.54
CA GLU A 124 -15.68 8.46 11.52
C GLU A 124 -15.46 9.54 10.44
N GLU A 125 -14.53 10.46 10.66
CA GLU A 125 -14.22 11.55 9.71
C GLU A 125 -12.99 11.23 8.84
N ASN A 126 -12.40 10.05 8.98
CA ASN A 126 -11.23 9.62 8.21
C ASN A 126 -11.62 9.13 6.81
N ALA A 127 -11.56 9.99 5.83
CA ALA A 127 -11.87 9.66 4.43
C ALA A 127 -11.03 8.49 3.89
N ASN A 128 -9.76 8.36 4.33
CA ASN A 128 -8.88 7.27 3.89
C ASN A 128 -9.37 5.90 4.39
N THR A 129 -9.96 5.83 5.60
CA THR A 129 -10.52 4.57 6.10
C THR A 129 -11.69 4.09 5.22
N TYR A 130 -12.57 5.01 4.79
CA TYR A 130 -13.65 4.69 3.85
C TYR A 130 -13.11 4.24 2.50
N PHE A 131 -12.10 4.92 1.98
CA PHE A 131 -11.45 4.55 0.72
C PHE A 131 -10.82 3.16 0.79
N MET A 132 -10.07 2.84 1.85
CA MET A 132 -9.48 1.52 2.06
C MET A 132 -10.57 0.45 2.19
N TYR A 133 -11.64 0.74 2.91
CA TYR A 133 -12.75 -0.21 3.03
C TYR A 133 -13.45 -0.45 1.69
N ALA A 134 -13.62 0.59 0.88
CA ALA A 134 -14.16 0.47 -0.46
C ALA A 134 -13.29 -0.41 -1.36
N LYS A 135 -11.96 -0.27 -1.29
CA LYS A 135 -11.02 -1.17 -1.99
C LYS A 135 -11.20 -2.62 -1.55
N ALA A 136 -11.39 -2.87 -0.25
CA ALA A 136 -11.67 -4.20 0.25
C ALA A 136 -13.01 -4.74 -0.28
N CYS A 137 -14.08 -3.93 -0.27
CA CYS A 137 -15.38 -4.31 -0.80
C CYS A 137 -15.31 -4.60 -2.31
N LYS A 138 -14.57 -3.80 -3.10
CA LYS A 138 -14.34 -4.11 -4.52
C LYS A 138 -13.65 -5.46 -4.68
N GLY A 139 -12.62 -5.76 -3.90
CA GLY A 139 -11.92 -7.04 -3.94
C GLY A 139 -12.78 -8.24 -3.49
N LEU A 140 -13.89 -7.99 -2.79
CA LEU A 140 -14.89 -8.97 -2.38
C LEU A 140 -16.13 -9.01 -3.30
N ASP A 141 -16.07 -8.34 -4.45
CA ASP A 141 -17.16 -8.21 -5.43
C ASP A 141 -18.44 -7.52 -4.88
N ASP A 142 -18.31 -6.74 -3.79
CA ASP A 142 -19.40 -5.92 -3.24
C ASP A 142 -19.33 -4.49 -3.79
N ALA A 143 -19.65 -4.35 -5.08
CA ALA A 143 -19.59 -3.08 -5.80
C ALA A 143 -20.52 -2.01 -5.20
N ALA A 144 -21.72 -2.40 -4.78
CA ALA A 144 -22.69 -1.46 -4.22
C ALA A 144 -22.15 -0.80 -2.94
N LYS A 145 -21.62 -1.60 -2.02
CA LYS A 145 -21.00 -1.09 -0.79
C LYS A 145 -19.75 -0.29 -1.07
N ALA A 146 -18.93 -0.69 -2.06
CA ALA A 146 -17.76 0.08 -2.47
C ALA A 146 -18.14 1.49 -2.93
N VAL A 147 -19.18 1.64 -3.76
CA VAL A 147 -19.69 2.94 -4.22
C VAL A 147 -20.18 3.81 -3.05
N ASP A 148 -20.94 3.24 -2.10
CA ASP A 148 -21.43 3.97 -0.92
C ASP A 148 -20.26 4.50 -0.07
N LEU A 149 -19.26 3.66 0.18
CA LEU A 149 -18.06 4.02 0.95
C LEU A 149 -17.22 5.09 0.24
N LEU A 150 -17.03 4.98 -1.08
CA LEU A 150 -16.32 5.97 -1.89
C LEU A 150 -17.05 7.30 -1.91
N THR A 151 -18.39 7.27 -1.98
CA THR A 151 -19.20 8.48 -1.90
C THR A 151 -18.98 9.16 -0.55
N LYS A 152 -18.98 8.40 0.54
CA LYS A 152 -18.71 8.94 1.88
C LYS A 152 -17.29 9.50 1.99
N ALA A 153 -16.27 8.84 1.42
CA ALA A 153 -14.91 9.35 1.39
C ALA A 153 -14.80 10.70 0.66
N ILE A 154 -15.50 10.84 -0.48
CA ILE A 154 -15.55 12.07 -1.27
C ILE A 154 -16.33 13.17 -0.55
N ASP A 155 -17.44 12.84 0.13
CA ASP A 155 -18.20 13.81 0.93
C ASP A 155 -17.38 14.39 2.09
N LEU A 156 -16.46 13.59 2.66
CA LEU A 156 -15.55 14.04 3.72
C LEU A 156 -14.36 14.84 3.16
N HIS A 157 -13.93 14.55 1.95
CA HIS A 157 -12.75 15.13 1.32
C HIS A 157 -13.03 15.35 -0.17
N ASP A 158 -13.51 16.53 -0.54
CA ASP A 158 -14.01 16.81 -1.90
C ASP A 158 -12.93 16.70 -3.00
N ASP A 159 -11.67 16.91 -2.69
CA ASP A 159 -10.53 16.74 -3.60
C ASP A 159 -9.88 15.35 -3.52
N PHE A 160 -10.63 14.32 -3.09
CA PHE A 160 -10.11 12.95 -3.03
C PHE A 160 -10.20 12.27 -4.41
N ASP A 161 -9.32 12.67 -5.33
CA ASP A 161 -9.31 12.24 -6.74
C ASP A 161 -9.19 10.72 -6.89
N SER A 162 -8.38 10.05 -6.05
CA SER A 162 -8.24 8.59 -6.08
C SER A 162 -9.55 7.88 -5.71
N ALA A 163 -10.35 8.45 -4.81
CA ALA A 163 -11.66 7.89 -4.48
C ALA A 163 -12.66 8.08 -5.63
N ARG A 164 -12.63 9.24 -6.32
CA ARG A 164 -13.44 9.47 -7.52
C ARG A 164 -13.05 8.52 -8.65
N LEU A 165 -11.76 8.37 -8.91
CA LEU A 165 -11.25 7.45 -9.94
C LEU A 165 -11.71 6.01 -9.68
N LEU A 166 -11.57 5.56 -8.44
CA LEU A 166 -12.03 4.22 -8.06
C LEU A 166 -13.54 4.08 -8.16
N ARG A 167 -14.32 5.10 -7.73
CA ARG A 167 -15.78 5.09 -7.84
C ARG A 167 -16.24 5.05 -9.28
N GLY A 168 -15.65 5.88 -10.15
CA GLY A 168 -15.94 5.88 -11.58
C GLY A 168 -15.71 4.50 -12.21
N ASN A 169 -14.59 3.86 -11.89
CA ASN A 169 -14.31 2.50 -12.40
C ASN A 169 -15.33 1.48 -11.86
N VAL A 170 -15.66 1.49 -10.56
CA VAL A 170 -16.63 0.55 -9.99
C VAL A 170 -18.02 0.76 -10.58
N LEU A 171 -18.45 2.00 -10.78
CA LEU A 171 -19.72 2.34 -11.43
C LEU A 171 -19.77 1.85 -12.88
N LEU A 172 -18.67 2.05 -13.62
CA LEU A 172 -18.56 1.58 -14.99
C LEU A 172 -18.64 0.05 -15.09
N GLU A 173 -17.88 -0.66 -14.25
CA GLU A 173 -17.90 -2.13 -14.14
C GLU A 173 -19.30 -2.64 -13.75
N SER A 174 -20.07 -1.87 -12.98
CA SER A 174 -21.43 -2.16 -12.56
C SER A 174 -22.50 -1.83 -13.61
N GLY A 175 -22.10 -1.33 -14.79
CA GLY A 175 -23.02 -0.94 -15.88
C GLY A 175 -23.77 0.38 -15.63
N GLU A 176 -23.17 1.29 -14.87
CA GLU A 176 -23.72 2.62 -14.58
C GLU A 176 -22.85 3.74 -15.20
N PRO A 177 -22.66 3.75 -16.55
CA PRO A 177 -21.75 4.69 -17.21
C PRO A 177 -22.15 6.16 -17.05
N ASP A 178 -23.45 6.46 -16.96
CA ASP A 178 -23.91 7.85 -16.74
C ASP A 178 -23.42 8.40 -15.40
N LYS A 179 -23.38 7.57 -14.35
CA LYS A 179 -22.84 7.98 -13.05
C LYS A 179 -21.31 8.06 -13.08
N ALA A 180 -20.65 7.10 -13.73
CA ALA A 180 -19.19 7.09 -13.90
C ALA A 180 -18.72 8.34 -14.66
N ALA A 181 -19.52 8.84 -15.62
CA ALA A 181 -19.23 10.07 -16.37
C ALA A 181 -19.09 11.30 -15.47
N LEU A 182 -19.80 11.37 -14.36
CA LEU A 182 -19.69 12.51 -13.44
C LEU A 182 -18.29 12.56 -12.80
N ASP A 183 -17.77 11.41 -12.38
CA ASP A 183 -16.43 11.31 -11.82
C ASP A 183 -15.35 11.54 -12.88
N ALA A 184 -15.50 10.94 -14.07
CA ALA A 184 -14.57 11.13 -15.18
C ALA A 184 -14.47 12.61 -15.60
N ASN A 185 -15.60 13.31 -15.72
CA ASN A 185 -15.63 14.73 -16.08
C ASN A 185 -14.95 15.59 -15.00
N TYR A 186 -15.27 15.37 -13.74
CA TYR A 186 -14.61 16.08 -12.64
C TYR A 186 -13.09 15.90 -12.69
N LEU A 187 -12.63 14.65 -12.84
CA LEU A 187 -11.20 14.36 -12.88
C LEU A 187 -10.49 15.00 -14.08
N ASN A 188 -11.13 14.99 -15.27
CA ASN A 188 -10.57 15.65 -16.47
C ASN A 188 -10.47 17.17 -16.33
N GLU A 189 -11.32 17.81 -15.52
CA GLU A 189 -11.26 19.26 -15.27
C GLU A 189 -10.12 19.62 -14.30
N HIS A 190 -9.70 18.68 -13.45
CA HIS A 190 -8.76 18.95 -12.35
C HIS A 190 -7.38 18.29 -12.55
N ILE A 191 -7.32 17.22 -13.35
CA ILE A 191 -6.09 16.42 -13.56
C ILE A 191 -5.80 16.35 -15.07
N ASP A 192 -4.72 16.96 -15.49
CA ASP A 192 -4.30 16.93 -16.89
C ASP A 192 -3.34 15.75 -17.17
N GLY A 193 -3.58 15.05 -18.28
CA GLY A 193 -2.66 14.04 -18.82
C GLY A 193 -2.44 12.77 -17.99
N ASN A 194 -3.27 12.51 -16.98
CA ASN A 194 -3.17 11.27 -16.20
C ASN A 194 -3.78 10.10 -16.98
N GLU A 195 -3.00 9.03 -17.19
CA GLU A 195 -3.37 7.85 -17.97
C GLU A 195 -4.66 7.19 -17.45
N ASP A 196 -4.78 6.98 -16.13
CA ASP A 196 -5.93 6.30 -15.54
C ASP A 196 -7.23 7.11 -15.70
N VAL A 197 -7.14 8.44 -15.60
CA VAL A 197 -8.28 9.35 -15.82
C VAL A 197 -8.71 9.34 -17.30
N LEU A 198 -7.74 9.37 -18.21
CA LEU A 198 -8.00 9.28 -19.65
C LEU A 198 -8.61 7.93 -20.04
N LEU A 199 -8.13 6.83 -19.45
CA LEU A 199 -8.70 5.48 -19.63
C LEU A 199 -10.14 5.40 -19.13
N LEU A 200 -10.40 5.89 -17.92
CA LEU A 200 -11.77 5.94 -17.39
C LEU A 200 -12.69 6.71 -18.33
N THR A 201 -12.24 7.87 -18.80
CA THR A 201 -13.01 8.70 -19.74
C THR A 201 -13.32 7.94 -21.02
N ALA A 202 -12.32 7.35 -21.66
CA ALA A 202 -12.48 6.61 -22.90
C ALA A 202 -13.45 5.43 -22.75
N ARG A 203 -13.35 4.69 -21.64
CA ARG A 203 -14.25 3.58 -21.32
C ARG A 203 -15.68 4.02 -21.06
N VAL A 204 -15.85 5.14 -20.37
CA VAL A 204 -17.18 5.75 -20.14
C VAL A 204 -17.80 6.16 -21.47
N GLU A 205 -17.06 6.85 -22.34
CA GLU A 205 -17.55 7.25 -23.66
C GLU A 205 -17.94 6.04 -24.52
N LYS A 206 -17.11 4.98 -24.52
CA LYS A 206 -17.43 3.70 -25.17
C LYS A 206 -18.72 3.09 -24.63
N ALA A 207 -18.88 3.02 -23.30
CA ALA A 207 -20.06 2.45 -22.66
C ALA A 207 -21.34 3.24 -22.90
N LEU A 208 -21.25 4.56 -23.11
CA LEU A 208 -22.34 5.43 -23.50
C LEU A 208 -22.66 5.37 -25.01
N GLY A 209 -21.86 4.66 -25.80
CA GLY A 209 -22.00 4.54 -27.25
C GLY A 209 -21.42 5.72 -28.04
N ASN A 210 -20.66 6.61 -27.39
CA ASN A 210 -19.99 7.75 -28.02
C ASN A 210 -18.64 7.27 -28.61
N LEU A 211 -18.74 6.43 -29.66
CA LEU A 211 -17.58 5.68 -30.16
C LEU A 211 -16.50 6.59 -30.78
N GLN A 212 -16.88 7.70 -31.42
CA GLN A 212 -15.92 8.63 -32.00
C GLN A 212 -15.12 9.37 -30.93
N GLU A 213 -15.79 9.79 -29.86
CA GLU A 213 -15.18 10.42 -28.69
C GLU A 213 -14.29 9.43 -27.94
N ALA A 214 -14.73 8.18 -27.78
CA ALA A 214 -13.95 7.13 -27.18
C ALA A 214 -12.64 6.86 -27.96
N GLU A 215 -12.69 6.79 -29.30
CA GLU A 215 -11.49 6.63 -30.13
C GLU A 215 -10.48 7.76 -29.89
N VAL A 216 -10.98 9.02 -29.84
CA VAL A 216 -10.13 10.19 -29.57
C VAL A 216 -9.52 10.10 -28.16
N SER A 217 -10.30 9.71 -27.16
CA SER A 217 -9.82 9.62 -25.76
C SER A 217 -8.81 8.49 -25.59
N TYR A 218 -8.98 7.33 -26.22
CA TYR A 218 -7.91 6.32 -26.27
C TYR A 218 -6.65 6.82 -26.99
N GLY A 219 -6.81 7.65 -28.02
CA GLY A 219 -5.70 8.33 -28.67
C GLY A 219 -4.88 9.16 -27.68
N LYS A 220 -5.55 9.94 -26.82
CA LYS A 220 -4.89 10.72 -25.77
C LYS A 220 -4.17 9.84 -24.73
N VAL A 221 -4.75 8.68 -24.39
CA VAL A 221 -4.07 7.70 -23.52
C VAL A 221 -2.75 7.25 -24.14
N ILE A 222 -2.79 6.90 -25.42
CA ILE A 222 -1.61 6.45 -26.18
C ILE A 222 -0.58 7.58 -26.33
N ASP A 223 -1.00 8.81 -26.49
CA ASP A 223 -0.12 9.98 -26.52
C ASP A 223 0.58 10.19 -25.16
N ALA A 224 -0.15 9.96 -24.05
CA ALA A 224 0.38 10.05 -22.70
C ALA A 224 1.29 8.85 -22.35
N ASN A 225 0.90 7.65 -22.74
CA ASN A 225 1.66 6.42 -22.58
C ASN A 225 1.66 5.58 -23.85
N PRO A 226 2.67 5.73 -24.74
CA PRO A 226 2.77 4.94 -25.97
C PRO A 226 2.92 3.43 -25.78
N PHE A 227 3.12 2.96 -24.52
CA PHE A 227 3.26 1.55 -24.19
C PHE A 227 2.00 0.95 -23.53
N SER A 228 0.89 1.67 -23.50
CA SER A 228 -0.39 1.21 -22.95
C SER A 228 -1.05 0.19 -23.86
N ILE A 229 -0.70 -1.10 -23.69
CA ILE A 229 -1.24 -2.23 -24.47
C ILE A 229 -2.77 -2.24 -24.43
N GLU A 230 -3.31 -1.95 -23.24
CA GLU A 230 -4.75 -1.88 -22.98
C GLU A 230 -5.43 -0.81 -23.85
N ALA A 231 -4.86 0.39 -23.93
CA ALA A 231 -5.40 1.48 -24.73
C ALA A 231 -5.43 1.14 -26.23
N TYR A 232 -4.40 0.48 -26.75
CA TYR A 232 -4.41 0.02 -28.15
C TYR A 232 -5.49 -1.02 -28.38
N ARG A 233 -5.65 -2.01 -27.51
CA ARG A 233 -6.67 -3.05 -27.66
C ARG A 233 -8.08 -2.46 -27.62
N GLU A 234 -8.35 -1.64 -26.61
CA GLU A 234 -9.66 -1.04 -26.42
C GLU A 234 -10.00 -0.04 -27.55
N ARG A 235 -9.01 0.73 -28.07
CA ARG A 235 -9.20 1.54 -29.25
C ARG A 235 -9.45 0.70 -30.51
N GLY A 236 -8.75 -0.40 -30.66
CA GLY A 236 -8.96 -1.36 -31.75
C GLY A 236 -10.37 -1.93 -31.75
N GLU A 237 -10.94 -2.23 -30.57
CA GLU A 237 -12.35 -2.64 -30.46
C GLU A 237 -13.31 -1.54 -30.92
N VAL A 238 -13.10 -0.31 -30.44
CA VAL A 238 -13.91 0.85 -30.87
C VAL A 238 -13.82 1.09 -32.37
N ARG A 239 -12.63 0.99 -32.98
CA ARG A 239 -12.43 1.11 -34.43
C ARG A 239 -13.16 0.04 -35.23
N LYS A 240 -13.21 -1.22 -34.72
CA LYS A 240 -14.02 -2.28 -35.33
C LYS A 240 -15.50 -1.92 -35.36
N GLU A 241 -16.03 -1.39 -34.26
CA GLU A 241 -17.43 -0.96 -34.16
C GLU A 241 -17.73 0.24 -35.10
N LEU A 242 -16.75 1.13 -35.29
CA LEU A 242 -16.83 2.26 -36.24
C LEU A 242 -16.65 1.83 -37.69
N GLY A 243 -16.25 0.56 -37.98
CA GLY A 243 -16.01 0.06 -39.33
C GLY A 243 -14.58 0.30 -39.85
N ASP A 244 -13.68 0.88 -39.05
CA ASP A 244 -12.25 1.02 -39.39
C ASP A 244 -11.48 -0.27 -39.06
N SER A 245 -11.66 -1.27 -39.93
CA SER A 245 -10.95 -2.56 -39.74
C SER A 245 -9.44 -2.42 -39.89
N GLN A 246 -8.95 -1.50 -40.74
CA GLN A 246 -7.51 -1.33 -40.94
C GLN A 246 -6.84 -0.72 -39.70
N GLY A 247 -7.43 0.31 -39.12
CA GLY A 247 -6.94 0.90 -37.88
C GLY A 247 -7.01 -0.06 -36.70
N ALA A 248 -8.07 -0.86 -36.64
CA ALA A 248 -8.22 -1.88 -35.61
C ALA A 248 -7.14 -2.99 -35.70
N ASP A 249 -6.86 -3.48 -36.94
CA ASP A 249 -5.82 -4.51 -37.15
C ASP A 249 -4.42 -3.96 -36.83
N ALA A 250 -4.17 -2.66 -37.10
CA ALA A 250 -2.91 -2.00 -36.77
C ALA A 250 -2.73 -1.88 -35.23
N ASP A 251 -3.77 -1.48 -34.49
CA ASP A 251 -3.73 -1.39 -33.02
C ASP A 251 -3.51 -2.77 -32.39
N GLU A 252 -4.19 -3.80 -32.87
CA GLU A 252 -4.04 -5.16 -32.39
C GLU A 252 -2.63 -5.73 -32.70
N ALA A 253 -2.09 -5.44 -33.88
CA ALA A 253 -0.74 -5.85 -34.25
C ALA A 253 0.31 -5.20 -33.32
N TYR A 254 0.16 -3.92 -33.01
CA TYR A 254 1.03 -3.19 -32.12
C TYR A 254 0.96 -3.74 -30.68
N ALA A 255 -0.25 -3.98 -30.18
CA ALA A 255 -0.44 -4.55 -28.85
C ALA A 255 0.24 -5.92 -28.71
N ARG A 256 0.11 -6.81 -29.72
CA ARG A 256 0.78 -8.13 -29.75
C ARG A 256 2.30 -8.04 -29.83
N GLU A 257 2.81 -7.09 -30.62
CA GLU A 257 4.26 -6.87 -30.71
C GLU A 257 4.84 -6.47 -29.35
N MET A 258 4.16 -5.56 -28.65
CA MET A 258 4.59 -5.12 -27.31
C MET A 258 4.55 -6.25 -26.30
N GLU A 259 3.49 -7.09 -26.32
CA GLU A 259 3.43 -8.27 -25.45
C GLU A 259 4.54 -9.28 -25.73
N SER A 260 4.85 -9.52 -27.02
CA SER A 260 5.91 -10.46 -27.39
C SER A 260 7.32 -9.95 -26.99
N ASN A 261 7.49 -8.64 -26.94
CA ASN A 261 8.75 -7.98 -26.54
C ASN A 261 8.81 -7.69 -25.04
N ALA A 262 7.71 -7.89 -24.30
CA ALA A 262 7.73 -7.78 -22.84
C ALA A 262 8.76 -8.78 -22.29
N PRO A 263 9.67 -8.36 -21.39
CA PRO A 263 10.63 -9.28 -20.79
C PRO A 263 9.84 -10.43 -20.15
N VAL A 264 10.09 -11.66 -20.63
CA VAL A 264 9.56 -12.87 -19.99
C VAL A 264 9.98 -12.79 -18.53
N PRO A 265 9.06 -12.95 -17.56
CA PRO A 265 9.45 -12.99 -16.16
C PRO A 265 10.43 -14.15 -15.98
N THR A 266 11.74 -13.86 -16.07
CA THR A 266 12.77 -14.80 -15.66
C THR A 266 12.72 -14.91 -14.14
N GLU A 267 13.06 -16.07 -13.61
CA GLU A 267 13.27 -16.35 -12.18
C GLU A 267 13.88 -15.13 -11.49
N GLY A 268 13.09 -14.41 -10.73
CA GLY A 268 13.51 -13.13 -10.13
C GLY A 268 12.34 -12.18 -9.86
N ILE A 269 11.08 -12.63 -10.04
CA ILE A 269 9.92 -11.82 -9.66
C ILE A 269 10.02 -11.38 -8.20
N GLU A 270 10.49 -12.26 -7.30
CA GLU A 270 10.75 -11.92 -5.90
C GLU A 270 11.81 -10.80 -5.77
N GLU A 271 12.85 -10.85 -6.56
CA GLU A 271 13.94 -9.86 -6.52
C GLU A 271 13.53 -8.54 -7.17
N SER A 272 12.72 -8.58 -8.22
CA SER A 272 12.13 -7.39 -8.87
C SER A 272 11.07 -6.74 -7.99
N ILE A 273 10.23 -7.53 -7.32
CA ILE A 273 9.28 -7.04 -6.31
C ILE A 273 10.06 -6.45 -5.12
N LYS A 274 11.10 -7.12 -4.66
CA LYS A 274 11.98 -6.66 -3.58
C LYS A 274 12.68 -5.33 -3.93
N GLN A 275 13.16 -5.18 -5.17
CA GLN A 275 13.73 -3.92 -5.66
C GLN A 275 12.68 -2.82 -5.84
N LYS A 276 11.49 -3.13 -6.34
CA LYS A 276 10.39 -2.17 -6.42
C LYS A 276 9.87 -1.78 -5.04
N MET A 277 9.79 -2.71 -4.10
CA MET A 277 9.44 -2.41 -2.70
C MET A 277 10.53 -1.59 -1.99
N GLN A 278 11.80 -1.77 -2.33
CA GLN A 278 12.91 -0.92 -1.86
C GLN A 278 12.88 0.50 -2.48
N GLN A 279 12.36 0.64 -3.70
CA GLN A 279 12.19 1.95 -4.37
C GLN A 279 10.89 2.66 -3.96
N MET A 280 9.85 1.91 -3.64
CA MET A 280 8.66 2.40 -2.94
C MET A 280 8.99 2.36 -1.45
N ASP A 281 9.61 3.45 -0.95
CA ASP A 281 9.78 3.61 0.48
C ASP A 281 8.40 3.52 1.14
N PRO A 282 8.02 2.37 1.74
CA PRO A 282 6.70 2.20 2.32
C PRO A 282 6.46 3.19 3.46
N TYR A 283 7.54 3.85 3.92
CA TYR A 283 7.53 4.86 4.98
C TYR A 283 7.29 6.27 4.47
N LYS A 284 7.41 6.57 3.16
CA LYS A 284 7.07 7.91 2.65
C LYS A 284 5.64 8.32 2.98
N VAL A 285 4.73 7.35 3.00
CA VAL A 285 3.34 7.55 3.40
C VAL A 285 3.24 7.87 4.90
N PHE A 286 4.10 7.27 5.74
CA PHE A 286 4.07 7.41 7.20
C PHE A 286 4.86 8.62 7.73
N TYR A 287 5.89 9.09 7.01
CA TYR A 287 6.71 10.22 7.45
C TYR A 287 6.04 11.59 7.26
N ASN A 288 5.04 11.70 6.41
CA ASN A 288 4.34 12.97 6.17
C ASN A 288 3.23 13.27 7.20
N GLU A 289 2.78 12.29 7.98
CA GLU A 289 1.64 12.47 8.91
C GLU A 289 2.02 12.47 10.40
N TYR A 290 3.25 12.08 10.78
CA TYR A 290 3.68 12.11 12.17
C TYR A 290 4.90 13.00 12.34
N PRO A 291 4.83 14.05 13.19
CA PRO A 291 6.02 14.82 13.54
C PRO A 291 7.04 13.88 14.18
N THR A 292 8.24 13.85 13.61
CA THR A 292 9.38 13.12 14.16
C THR A 292 9.50 13.46 15.64
N ALA A 293 9.50 12.45 16.50
CA ALA A 293 9.82 12.64 17.91
C ALA A 293 11.16 13.40 18.01
N PRO A 294 11.25 14.42 18.87
CA PRO A 294 12.48 15.17 18.99
C PRO A 294 13.64 14.23 19.36
N PRO A 295 14.85 14.49 18.84
CA PRO A 295 16.00 13.65 19.14
C PRO A 295 16.20 13.60 20.66
N VAL A 296 16.23 12.38 21.19
CA VAL A 296 16.57 12.13 22.58
C VAL A 296 18.01 12.62 22.78
N THR A 297 18.17 13.77 23.40
CA THR A 297 19.48 14.24 23.81
C THR A 297 19.99 13.30 24.91
N PRO A 298 21.16 12.68 24.75
CA PRO A 298 21.72 11.90 25.86
C PRO A 298 22.02 12.84 27.02
N ASN A 299 21.33 12.62 28.14
CA ASN A 299 21.65 13.27 29.41
C ASN A 299 23.12 13.00 29.76
N ARG A 300 23.95 14.02 29.68
CA ARG A 300 25.26 14.00 30.31
C ARG A 300 25.05 14.21 31.82
N HIS A 301 25.26 13.17 32.56
CA HIS A 301 25.73 13.20 33.94
C HIS A 301 26.83 12.16 34.15
#